data_46fcfb31fedcfc2f56e0cec094e49223
#
_entry.id   46fcfb31fedcfc2f56e0cec094e49223
#
_cell.length_a   1.000
_cell.length_b   1.000
_cell.length_c   1.000
_cell.angle_alpha   90.00
_cell.angle_beta   90.00
_cell.angle_gamma   90.00
#
_symmetry.space_group_name_H-M   'P 1'
#
loop_
_entity.id
_entity.type
_entity.pdbx_description
1 polymer ?
#
loop_
_entity_poly.entity_id
_entity_poly.type
_entity_poly.pdbx_seq_one_letter_code
_entity_poly.pdbx_strand_id
1 'polypeptide(L)'
;NAINNVISFDGSETKGNKCSNVLVPVDFSNYSLIACDAAFRYAFRHNLNVCILHSYISESYSETLPPGIKIFSERIRKEKSTEKKDIAYKQMAVLENEIREQIAKGVFPDVKFEVVVEEGIPEDVIAEYSNKNMPAIIVMGTRGKHQKDEDLIGSVTAEVIDSAEVPMMIIPNGINPTEVVPVKNIAVYCNLDQSDVETFKMFFSRFDTVDCNVSLVHIKGKREKFVIERIDAFCRYCNAEYPYCTFEERLFDENTFLDEFDKYLKEKETKLLVLPNKKRNIFMRLFNPSIAHKVFFHTDIAMIVIPTHLNE
;
A
#
# COMPACT_ATOMS: atom_id res chain seq x y z
N ASN A 1 -5.68 -37.03 -7.97
CA ASN A 1 -5.47 -37.06 -9.42
C ASN A 1 -6.22 -35.90 -10.07
N ALA A 2 -5.47 -35.05 -10.74
CA ALA A 2 -5.87 -33.96 -11.64
C ALA A 2 -6.58 -32.78 -10.91
N ILE A 3 -6.17 -31.55 -11.04
CA ILE A 3 -5.93 -30.80 -12.26
C ILE A 3 -4.92 -29.68 -11.97
N ASN A 4 -3.72 -29.78 -12.47
CA ASN A 4 -2.85 -28.66 -12.79
C ASN A 4 -3.15 -28.30 -14.24
N ASN A 5 -3.89 -27.27 -14.51
CA ASN A 5 -3.92 -26.62 -15.81
C ASN A 5 -3.38 -25.20 -15.64
N VAL A 6 -2.09 -25.09 -15.90
CA VAL A 6 -1.39 -23.86 -16.20
C VAL A 6 -1.93 -23.34 -17.53
N ILE A 7 -2.67 -22.24 -17.52
CA ILE A 7 -2.93 -21.47 -18.74
C ILE A 7 -1.67 -20.63 -19.00
N SER A 8 -0.84 -21.10 -19.92
CA SER A 8 0.26 -20.34 -20.46
C SER A 8 -0.27 -19.32 -21.45
N PHE A 9 -0.25 -18.05 -21.11
CA PHE A 9 -0.35 -16.98 -22.10
C PHE A 9 1.01 -16.82 -22.76
N ASP A 10 1.13 -17.34 -23.99
CA ASP A 10 2.23 -17.07 -24.89
C ASP A 10 1.95 -15.73 -25.58
N GLY A 11 2.80 -14.76 -25.35
CA GLY A 11 2.65 -13.43 -25.92
C GLY A 11 3.80 -12.51 -25.56
N SER A 12 4.90 -12.59 -26.35
CA SER A 12 6.01 -11.62 -26.48
C SER A 12 6.73 -11.19 -25.20
N GLU A 13 7.97 -11.66 -25.09
CA GLU A 13 9.01 -11.27 -24.15
C GLU A 13 9.20 -9.75 -24.10
N THR A 14 8.65 -9.11 -23.09
CA THR A 14 9.34 -8.00 -22.47
C THR A 14 10.14 -8.59 -21.30
N LYS A 15 11.46 -8.56 -21.38
CA LYS A 15 12.39 -8.84 -20.29
C LYS A 15 12.21 -7.77 -19.21
N GLY A 16 11.12 -7.85 -18.46
CA GLY A 16 10.93 -7.19 -17.18
C GLY A 16 11.39 -8.16 -16.11
N ASN A 17 12.34 -7.78 -15.27
CA ASN A 17 12.69 -8.49 -14.05
C ASN A 17 11.41 -8.83 -13.31
N LYS A 18 11.15 -10.12 -13.12
CA LYS A 18 10.00 -10.61 -12.37
C LYS A 18 10.15 -10.05 -10.97
N CYS A 19 9.24 -9.13 -10.56
CA CYS A 19 9.19 -8.61 -9.19
C CYS A 19 9.05 -9.82 -8.25
N SER A 20 10.10 -10.12 -7.50
CA SER A 20 10.14 -11.32 -6.65
C SER A 20 9.89 -11.02 -5.17
N ASN A 21 9.80 -9.74 -4.80
CA ASN A 21 9.77 -9.32 -3.41
C ASN A 21 8.57 -8.43 -3.08
N VAL A 22 8.10 -8.54 -1.85
CA VAL A 22 7.20 -7.59 -1.17
C VAL A 22 8.07 -6.67 -0.33
N LEU A 23 7.95 -5.37 -0.47
CA LEU A 23 8.68 -4.38 0.34
C LEU A 23 7.85 -3.98 1.55
N VAL A 24 8.45 -4.04 2.74
CA VAL A 24 7.81 -3.63 3.99
C VAL A 24 8.70 -2.64 4.73
N PRO A 25 8.44 -1.35 4.60
CA PRO A 25 9.07 -0.34 5.44
C PRO A 25 8.61 -0.45 6.90
N VAL A 26 9.56 -0.40 7.85
CA VAL A 26 9.28 -0.54 9.27
C VAL A 26 9.92 0.59 10.08
N ASP A 27 9.17 1.05 11.10
CA ASP A 27 9.64 2.00 12.11
C ASP A 27 9.55 1.42 13.54
N PHE A 28 9.36 0.10 13.63
CA PHE A 28 9.18 -0.66 14.88
C PHE A 28 7.94 -0.25 15.69
N SER A 29 6.96 0.36 15.06
CA SER A 29 5.63 0.59 15.63
C SER A 29 4.74 -0.65 15.49
N ASN A 30 3.66 -0.72 16.26
CA ASN A 30 2.66 -1.78 16.10
C ASN A 30 2.04 -1.76 14.69
N TYR A 31 1.93 -0.60 14.06
CA TYR A 31 1.41 -0.47 12.69
C TYR A 31 2.31 -1.16 11.68
N SER A 32 3.63 -0.99 11.80
CA SER A 32 4.58 -1.65 10.92
C SER A 32 4.65 -3.16 11.17
N LEU A 33 4.44 -3.63 12.41
CA LEU A 33 4.38 -5.07 12.72
C LEU A 33 3.13 -5.74 12.12
N ILE A 34 1.97 -5.07 12.16
CA ILE A 34 0.74 -5.56 11.51
C ILE A 34 0.94 -5.59 9.98
N ALA A 35 1.61 -4.58 9.41
CA ALA A 35 1.96 -4.57 8.00
C ALA A 35 2.91 -5.72 7.62
N CYS A 36 3.86 -6.10 8.49
CA CYS A 36 4.69 -7.29 8.29
C CYS A 36 3.85 -8.56 8.19
N ASP A 37 2.90 -8.80 9.10
CA ASP A 37 2.03 -9.99 9.04
C ASP A 37 1.25 -10.05 7.72
N ALA A 38 0.63 -8.93 7.32
CA ALA A 38 -0.07 -8.84 6.03
C ALA A 38 0.85 -9.12 4.83
N ALA A 39 2.07 -8.59 4.86
CA ALA A 39 3.07 -8.80 3.82
C ALA A 39 3.52 -10.26 3.70
N PHE A 40 3.75 -10.93 4.83
CA PHE A 40 4.11 -12.34 4.84
C PHE A 40 2.99 -13.22 4.27
N ARG A 41 1.73 -12.95 4.62
CA ARG A 41 0.55 -13.65 4.07
C ARG A 41 0.40 -13.44 2.57
N TYR A 42 0.56 -12.19 2.13
CA TYR A 42 0.54 -11.87 0.70
C TYR A 42 1.69 -12.57 -0.04
N ALA A 43 2.91 -12.47 0.47
CA ALA A 43 4.08 -13.11 -0.13
C ALA A 43 3.96 -14.63 -0.21
N PHE A 44 3.47 -15.28 0.84
CA PHE A 44 3.22 -16.72 0.86
C PHE A 44 2.24 -17.16 -0.23
N ARG A 45 1.13 -16.43 -0.35
CA ARG A 45 0.09 -16.75 -1.33
C ARG A 45 0.55 -16.57 -2.78
N HIS A 46 1.43 -15.61 -3.02
CA HIS A 46 1.94 -15.28 -4.35
C HIS A 46 3.34 -15.85 -4.65
N ASN A 47 3.88 -16.70 -3.75
CA ASN A 47 5.21 -17.28 -3.86
C ASN A 47 6.31 -16.22 -4.08
N LEU A 48 6.27 -15.17 -3.26
CA LEU A 48 7.22 -14.07 -3.25
C LEU A 48 8.09 -14.12 -1.99
N ASN A 49 9.18 -13.37 -1.96
CA ASN A 49 9.98 -13.12 -0.77
C ASN A 49 9.55 -11.80 -0.11
N VAL A 50 10.01 -11.55 1.13
CA VAL A 50 9.77 -10.28 1.83
C VAL A 50 11.09 -9.56 2.02
N CYS A 51 11.12 -8.26 1.74
CA CYS A 51 12.21 -7.36 2.10
C CYS A 51 11.70 -6.38 3.15
N ILE A 52 12.28 -6.42 4.35
CA ILE A 52 11.95 -5.53 5.46
C ILE A 52 12.99 -4.40 5.46
N LEU A 53 12.53 -3.17 5.24
CA LEU A 53 13.38 -2.00 5.11
C LEU A 53 13.19 -1.05 6.30
N HIS A 54 14.29 -0.68 6.93
CA HIS A 54 14.31 0.39 7.92
C HIS A 54 15.27 1.49 7.50
N SER A 55 14.88 2.74 7.72
CA SER A 55 15.74 3.90 7.49
C SER A 55 16.05 4.62 8.80
N TYR A 56 17.25 5.16 8.89
CA TYR A 56 17.66 6.01 10.00
C TYR A 56 18.28 7.31 9.48
N ILE A 57 18.04 8.42 10.19
CA ILE A 57 18.57 9.73 9.81
C ILE A 57 19.84 9.99 10.64
N SER A 58 20.99 10.11 9.98
CA SER A 58 22.20 10.61 10.62
C SER A 58 22.18 12.14 10.70
N GLU A 59 22.82 12.72 11.71
CA GLU A 59 22.85 14.19 11.90
C GLU A 59 23.72 14.93 10.87
N SER A 60 24.03 14.34 9.71
CA SER A 60 24.82 14.96 8.66
C SER A 60 24.13 16.14 7.96
N TYR A 61 22.87 16.40 8.26
CA TYR A 61 21.99 17.35 7.56
C TYR A 61 21.76 18.66 8.29
N SER A 62 22.69 19.25 9.01
CA SER A 62 22.41 20.61 9.50
C SER A 62 23.62 21.51 9.68
N GLU A 63 23.39 22.71 9.24
CA GLU A 63 23.94 24.03 9.63
C GLU A 63 25.42 24.32 9.33
N THR A 64 25.58 25.39 8.55
CA THR A 64 26.81 26.14 8.34
C THR A 64 27.33 26.72 9.68
N LEU A 65 28.16 25.95 10.38
CA LEU A 65 28.85 26.41 11.60
C LEU A 65 30.14 27.19 11.25
N PRO A 66 30.55 28.16 12.07
CA PRO A 66 31.80 28.88 11.91
C PRO A 66 33.05 27.98 11.86
N PRO A 67 34.13 28.37 11.13
CA PRO A 67 35.26 27.46 10.84
C PRO A 67 35.99 26.87 12.03
N GLY A 68 35.99 27.50 13.21
CA GLY A 68 36.66 27.00 14.39
C GLY A 68 35.88 25.93 15.18
N ILE A 69 34.59 25.80 14.94
CA ILE A 69 33.68 24.87 15.62
C ILE A 69 33.50 23.59 14.80
N LYS A 70 33.87 23.61 13.51
CA LYS A 70 33.65 22.50 12.58
C LYS A 70 34.32 21.18 13.00
N ILE A 71 35.56 21.20 13.46
CA ILE A 71 36.34 19.96 13.74
C ILE A 71 35.73 19.23 14.95
N PHE A 72 35.34 19.95 15.99
CA PHE A 72 34.74 19.35 17.19
C PHE A 72 33.32 18.85 16.88
N SER A 73 32.56 19.61 16.09
CA SER A 73 31.23 19.20 15.66
C SER A 73 31.24 17.98 14.73
N GLU A 74 32.21 17.85 13.83
CA GLU A 74 32.36 16.68 12.95
C GLU A 74 32.65 15.41 13.69
N ARG A 75 33.47 15.46 14.75
CA ARG A 75 33.75 14.30 15.58
C ARG A 75 32.49 13.85 16.34
N ILE A 76 31.78 14.78 16.99
CA ILE A 76 30.53 14.49 17.67
C ILE A 76 29.46 13.98 16.70
N ARG A 77 29.37 14.55 15.49
CA ARG A 77 28.45 14.08 14.44
C ARG A 77 28.76 12.65 14.02
N LYS A 78 30.03 12.32 13.80
CA LYS A 78 30.42 10.94 13.45
C LYS A 78 30.08 9.96 14.58
N GLU A 79 30.36 10.31 15.83
CA GLU A 79 30.05 9.48 16.99
C GLU A 79 28.52 9.26 17.09
N LYS A 80 27.70 10.32 16.99
CA LYS A 80 26.23 10.24 17.02
C LYS A 80 25.63 9.52 15.79
N SER A 81 26.21 9.69 14.61
CA SER A 81 25.79 8.97 13.41
C SER A 81 26.06 7.48 13.57
N THR A 82 27.21 7.11 14.12
CA THR A 82 27.55 5.71 14.41
C THR A 82 26.58 5.12 15.45
N GLU A 83 26.24 5.88 16.51
CA GLU A 83 25.31 5.46 17.54
C GLU A 83 23.91 5.19 16.97
N LYS A 84 23.36 6.10 16.15
CA LYS A 84 22.05 5.92 15.50
C LYS A 84 22.04 4.72 14.57
N LYS A 85 23.11 4.52 13.79
CA LYS A 85 23.31 3.34 12.97
C LYS A 85 23.26 2.06 13.79
N ASP A 86 24.06 2.02 14.87
CA ASP A 86 24.13 0.84 15.75
C ASP A 86 22.77 0.53 16.40
N ILE A 87 22.01 1.56 16.78
CA ILE A 87 20.66 1.41 17.32
C ILE A 87 19.74 0.81 16.25
N ALA A 88 19.74 1.33 15.01
CA ALA A 88 18.92 0.84 13.92
C ALA A 88 19.20 -0.64 13.63
N TYR A 89 20.49 -1.03 13.54
CA TYR A 89 20.86 -2.43 13.31
C TYR A 89 20.47 -3.34 14.48
N LYS A 90 20.60 -2.89 15.73
CA LYS A 90 20.17 -3.65 16.91
C LYS A 90 18.65 -3.86 16.92
N GLN A 91 17.88 -2.81 16.65
CA GLN A 91 16.42 -2.91 16.58
C GLN A 91 15.98 -3.84 15.45
N MET A 92 16.64 -3.75 14.30
CA MET A 92 16.33 -4.63 13.17
C MET A 92 16.66 -6.10 13.48
N ALA A 93 17.77 -6.36 14.17
CA ALA A 93 18.13 -7.72 14.60
C ALA A 93 17.11 -8.29 15.61
N VAL A 94 16.58 -7.47 16.50
CA VAL A 94 15.49 -7.89 17.42
C VAL A 94 14.25 -8.25 16.62
N LEU A 95 13.81 -7.38 15.69
CA LEU A 95 12.66 -7.64 14.85
C LEU A 95 12.84 -8.89 13.99
N GLU A 96 14.02 -9.09 13.41
CA GLU A 96 14.32 -10.30 12.62
C GLU A 96 14.16 -11.57 13.46
N ASN A 97 14.66 -11.58 14.69
CA ASN A 97 14.51 -12.71 15.59
C ASN A 97 13.04 -12.95 15.99
N GLU A 98 12.28 -11.89 16.29
CA GLU A 98 10.86 -11.98 16.58
C GLU A 98 10.09 -12.59 15.40
N ILE A 99 10.35 -12.16 14.18
CA ILE A 99 9.70 -12.71 12.98
C ILE A 99 10.05 -14.19 12.81
N ARG A 100 11.32 -14.59 12.98
CA ARG A 100 11.74 -15.99 12.91
C ARG A 100 11.03 -16.87 13.97
N GLU A 101 10.85 -16.32 15.17
CA GLU A 101 10.06 -16.99 16.20
C GLU A 101 8.57 -17.14 15.82
N GLN A 102 7.96 -16.11 15.24
CA GLN A 102 6.58 -16.17 14.79
C GLN A 102 6.39 -17.19 13.66
N ILE A 103 7.36 -17.29 12.74
CA ILE A 103 7.37 -18.33 11.70
C ILE A 103 7.50 -19.71 12.34
N ALA A 104 8.42 -19.90 13.28
CA ALA A 104 8.63 -21.19 13.98
C ALA A 104 7.39 -21.63 14.78
N LYS A 105 6.60 -20.68 15.31
CA LYS A 105 5.32 -20.93 16.00
C LYS A 105 4.14 -21.13 15.04
N GLY A 106 4.33 -20.98 13.73
CA GLY A 106 3.26 -21.07 12.72
C GLY A 106 2.29 -19.88 12.72
N VAL A 107 2.63 -18.77 13.37
CA VAL A 107 1.82 -17.53 13.37
C VAL A 107 2.02 -16.78 12.06
N PHE A 108 3.27 -16.63 11.63
CA PHE A 108 3.59 -16.13 10.29
C PHE A 108 3.80 -17.30 9.32
N PRO A 109 3.38 -17.16 8.08
CA PRO A 109 3.73 -18.13 7.04
C PRO A 109 5.25 -18.25 6.85
N ASP A 110 5.73 -19.43 6.48
CA ASP A 110 7.14 -19.67 6.17
C ASP A 110 7.48 -19.08 4.79
N VAL A 111 8.01 -17.89 4.80
CA VAL A 111 8.43 -17.10 3.63
C VAL A 111 9.89 -16.68 3.80
N LYS A 112 10.66 -16.77 2.73
CA LYS A 112 12.02 -16.23 2.73
C LYS A 112 11.97 -14.71 2.87
N PHE A 113 12.78 -14.16 3.76
CA PHE A 113 12.88 -12.72 3.95
C PHE A 113 14.31 -12.26 4.19
N GLU A 114 14.53 -11.00 3.89
CA GLU A 114 15.76 -10.27 4.17
C GLU A 114 15.44 -8.98 4.92
N VAL A 115 16.43 -8.47 5.63
CA VAL A 115 16.33 -7.19 6.34
C VAL A 115 17.36 -6.22 5.79
N VAL A 116 16.95 -4.98 5.55
CA VAL A 116 17.79 -3.92 4.98
C VAL A 116 17.70 -2.70 5.87
N VAL A 117 18.85 -2.08 6.17
CA VAL A 117 18.94 -0.84 6.93
C VAL A 117 19.69 0.18 6.09
N GLU A 118 19.03 1.30 5.78
CA GLU A 118 19.57 2.37 4.94
C GLU A 118 19.63 3.69 5.70
N GLU A 119 20.60 4.52 5.34
CA GLU A 119 20.70 5.88 5.88
C GLU A 119 19.93 6.86 4.99
N GLY A 120 19.02 7.64 5.58
CA GLY A 120 18.30 8.68 4.86
C GLY A 120 16.92 8.99 5.46
N ILE A 121 16.25 9.93 4.83
CA ILE A 121 14.87 10.30 5.15
C ILE A 121 13.94 9.15 4.73
N PRO A 122 13.05 8.67 5.59
CA PRO A 122 12.28 7.46 5.34
C PRO A 122 11.55 7.42 4.00
N GLU A 123 10.82 8.46 3.63
CA GLU A 123 10.07 8.55 2.38
C GLU A 123 10.99 8.48 1.16
N ASP A 124 12.14 9.16 1.19
CA ASP A 124 13.12 9.16 0.10
C ASP A 124 13.75 7.77 -0.06
N VAL A 125 14.18 7.17 1.05
CA VAL A 125 14.76 5.83 1.07
C VAL A 125 13.80 4.78 0.52
N ILE A 126 12.53 4.83 0.94
CA ILE A 126 11.50 3.90 0.46
C ILE A 126 11.26 4.08 -1.04
N ALA A 127 11.13 5.33 -1.51
CA ALA A 127 10.94 5.63 -2.91
C ALA A 127 12.13 5.17 -3.77
N GLU A 128 13.36 5.53 -3.38
CA GLU A 128 14.58 5.11 -4.09
C GLU A 128 14.74 3.60 -4.12
N TYR A 129 14.54 2.92 -2.98
CA TYR A 129 14.64 1.47 -2.89
C TYR A 129 13.58 0.79 -3.77
N SER A 130 12.33 1.27 -3.72
CA SER A 130 11.24 0.69 -4.52
C SER A 130 11.46 0.90 -6.02
N ASN A 131 11.89 2.08 -6.45
CA ASN A 131 12.14 2.39 -7.85
C ASN A 131 13.34 1.60 -8.41
N LYS A 132 14.35 1.34 -7.58
CA LYS A 132 15.50 0.53 -7.97
C LYS A 132 15.19 -0.96 -8.07
N ASN A 133 14.40 -1.49 -7.13
CA ASN A 133 14.17 -2.93 -6.99
C ASN A 133 12.82 -3.39 -7.54
N MET A 134 11.92 -2.46 -7.86
CA MET A 134 10.58 -2.70 -8.42
C MET A 134 9.84 -3.86 -7.73
N PRO A 135 9.54 -3.75 -6.42
CA PRO A 135 8.85 -4.81 -5.70
C PRO A 135 7.45 -5.05 -6.30
N ALA A 136 6.90 -6.23 -6.05
CA ALA A 136 5.54 -6.54 -6.48
C ALA A 136 4.52 -5.60 -5.84
N ILE A 137 4.75 -5.26 -4.58
CA ILE A 137 3.90 -4.36 -3.79
C ILE A 137 4.71 -3.80 -2.61
N ILE A 138 4.37 -2.58 -2.17
CA ILE A 138 4.82 -2.03 -0.89
C ILE A 138 3.70 -2.23 0.12
N VAL A 139 3.99 -2.76 1.30
CA VAL A 139 3.00 -2.92 2.39
C VAL A 139 3.39 -2.03 3.55
N MET A 140 2.50 -1.11 3.94
CA MET A 140 2.76 -0.14 5.01
C MET A 140 1.59 -0.06 5.99
N GLY A 141 1.89 0.30 7.24
CA GLY A 141 0.86 0.73 8.18
C GLY A 141 0.32 2.13 7.81
N THR A 142 -0.87 2.46 8.30
CA THR A 142 -1.43 3.82 8.09
C THR A 142 -0.62 4.89 8.81
N ARG A 143 0.04 4.56 9.94
CA ARG A 143 0.75 5.50 10.81
C ARG A 143 2.10 4.94 11.25
N GLY A 144 2.94 5.81 11.76
CA GLY A 144 4.23 5.48 12.37
C GLY A 144 4.28 5.78 13.87
N LYS A 145 5.45 5.55 14.48
CA LYS A 145 5.69 5.59 15.92
C LYS A 145 5.46 6.97 16.58
N HIS A 146 5.58 8.05 15.82
CA HIS A 146 5.61 9.42 16.36
C HIS A 146 4.38 10.26 15.99
N GLN A 147 3.29 9.64 15.52
CA GLN A 147 2.13 10.37 15.07
C GLN A 147 1.03 10.47 16.12
N LYS A 148 0.32 11.61 16.07
CA LYS A 148 -0.81 11.87 16.96
C LYS A 148 -2.01 11.03 16.53
N ASP A 149 -2.86 10.65 17.49
CA ASP A 149 -4.07 9.86 17.25
C ASP A 149 -5.09 10.56 16.32
N GLU A 150 -4.93 11.86 16.13
CA GLU A 150 -5.78 12.67 15.23
C GLU A 150 -5.37 12.58 13.76
N ASP A 151 -4.10 12.19 13.47
CA ASP A 151 -3.61 12.03 12.11
C ASP A 151 -4.06 10.67 11.56
N LEU A 152 -4.76 10.67 10.48
CA LEU A 152 -5.36 9.47 9.88
C LEU A 152 -4.37 8.65 9.05
N ILE A 153 -3.44 9.33 8.37
CA ILE A 153 -2.28 8.75 7.69
C ILE A 153 -1.01 9.47 8.13
N GLY A 154 0.06 8.71 8.25
CA GLY A 154 1.38 9.22 8.48
C GLY A 154 1.97 10.00 7.31
N SER A 155 2.78 11.03 7.63
CA SER A 155 3.48 11.80 6.62
C SER A 155 4.30 10.91 5.68
N VAL A 156 5.06 9.97 6.21
CA VAL A 156 5.86 9.02 5.41
C VAL A 156 4.97 8.19 4.49
N THR A 157 3.86 7.63 5.01
CA THR A 157 2.94 6.83 4.19
C THR A 157 2.30 7.68 3.09
N ALA A 158 1.91 8.93 3.39
CA ALA A 158 1.36 9.86 2.41
C ALA A 158 2.36 10.20 1.30
N GLU A 159 3.60 10.53 1.66
CA GLU A 159 4.67 10.86 0.70
C GLU A 159 5.02 9.65 -0.20
N VAL A 160 5.08 8.44 0.38
CA VAL A 160 5.32 7.21 -0.41
C VAL A 160 4.18 6.93 -1.36
N ILE A 161 2.91 7.17 -0.96
CA ILE A 161 1.77 7.04 -1.88
C ILE A 161 1.92 7.97 -3.09
N ASP A 162 2.38 9.19 -2.88
CA ASP A 162 2.53 10.17 -3.96
C ASP A 162 3.73 9.88 -4.88
N SER A 163 4.75 9.18 -4.38
CA SER A 163 6.01 8.93 -5.08
C SER A 163 6.15 7.51 -5.64
N ALA A 164 5.43 6.52 -5.11
CA ALA A 164 5.57 5.13 -5.50
C ALA A 164 5.09 4.87 -6.95
N GLU A 165 5.86 4.07 -7.67
CA GLU A 165 5.53 3.59 -9.03
C GLU A 165 5.00 2.15 -9.03
N VAL A 166 4.87 1.54 -7.86
CA VAL A 166 4.33 0.20 -7.65
C VAL A 166 3.09 0.24 -6.75
N PRO A 167 2.20 -0.74 -6.81
CA PRO A 167 1.05 -0.80 -5.92
C PRO A 167 1.45 -0.77 -4.46
N MET A 168 0.61 -0.14 -3.64
CA MET A 168 0.79 -0.10 -2.19
C MET A 168 -0.42 -0.71 -1.49
N MET A 169 -0.15 -1.55 -0.49
CA MET A 169 -1.15 -2.02 0.47
C MET A 169 -0.97 -1.27 1.78
N ILE A 170 -2.03 -0.61 2.23
CA ILE A 170 -2.03 0.19 3.46
C ILE A 170 -2.90 -0.52 4.48
N ILE A 171 -2.32 -0.88 5.61
CA ILE A 171 -2.95 -1.68 6.65
C ILE A 171 -3.26 -0.78 7.85
N PRO A 172 -4.53 -0.54 8.18
CA PRO A 172 -4.91 0.19 9.38
C PRO A 172 -4.67 -0.64 10.66
N ASN A 173 -4.58 0.08 11.79
CA ASN A 173 -4.52 -0.57 13.09
C ASN A 173 -5.85 -1.27 13.41
N GLY A 174 -5.78 -2.40 14.09
CA GLY A 174 -6.99 -3.14 14.51
C GLY A 174 -7.52 -4.13 13.47
N ILE A 175 -7.02 -4.10 12.23
CA ILE A 175 -7.39 -5.10 11.24
C ILE A 175 -6.70 -6.44 11.53
N ASN A 176 -7.43 -7.52 11.30
CA ASN A 176 -6.81 -8.84 11.30
C ASN A 176 -6.23 -9.12 9.89
N PRO A 177 -4.91 -9.25 9.72
CA PRO A 177 -4.30 -9.49 8.42
C PRO A 177 -4.80 -10.74 7.70
N THR A 178 -5.33 -11.73 8.43
CA THR A 178 -5.94 -12.93 7.84
C THR A 178 -7.23 -12.64 7.08
N GLU A 179 -7.87 -11.51 7.33
CA GLU A 179 -9.10 -11.08 6.65
C GLU A 179 -8.83 -10.28 5.38
N VAL A 180 -7.59 -9.82 5.20
CA VAL A 180 -7.18 -9.00 4.05
C VAL A 180 -6.70 -9.86 2.89
N VAL A 181 -6.16 -11.04 3.17
CA VAL A 181 -5.60 -11.94 2.15
C VAL A 181 -5.96 -13.38 2.49
N PRO A 182 -6.88 -14.05 1.75
CA PRO A 182 -7.63 -13.59 0.56
C PRO A 182 -8.85 -12.73 0.90
N VAL A 183 -9.20 -11.81 0.02
CA VAL A 183 -10.33 -10.89 0.17
C VAL A 183 -11.51 -11.35 -0.69
N LYS A 184 -12.72 -11.30 -0.12
CA LYS A 184 -13.97 -11.63 -0.83
C LYS A 184 -14.77 -10.40 -1.22
N ASN A 185 -14.89 -9.41 -0.35
CA ASN A 185 -15.70 -8.22 -0.58
C ASN A 185 -14.79 -7.00 -0.74
N ILE A 186 -14.80 -6.45 -1.94
CA ILE A 186 -13.88 -5.41 -2.40
C ILE A 186 -14.71 -4.21 -2.88
N ALA A 187 -14.35 -3.01 -2.47
CA ALA A 187 -14.83 -1.78 -3.09
C ALA A 187 -13.71 -1.19 -3.96
N VAL A 188 -14.02 -0.82 -5.19
CA VAL A 188 -13.09 -0.16 -6.11
C VAL A 188 -13.63 1.21 -6.46
N TYR A 189 -12.88 2.25 -6.13
CA TYR A 189 -13.22 3.60 -6.55
C TYR A 189 -12.94 3.76 -8.04
N CYS A 190 -13.93 4.19 -8.80
CA CYS A 190 -13.85 4.38 -10.25
C CYS A 190 -13.90 5.87 -10.59
N ASN A 191 -12.99 6.32 -11.45
CA ASN A 191 -13.02 7.66 -12.02
C ASN A 191 -13.96 7.74 -13.24
N LEU A 192 -14.41 6.60 -13.72
CA LEU A 192 -15.17 6.41 -14.96
C LEU A 192 -14.42 6.93 -16.20
N ASP A 193 -13.14 6.63 -16.26
CA ASP A 193 -12.27 6.92 -17.40
C ASP A 193 -11.28 5.76 -17.66
N GLN A 194 -10.39 5.94 -18.62
CA GLN A 194 -9.48 4.87 -19.04
C GLN A 194 -8.55 4.37 -17.93
N SER A 195 -8.27 5.19 -16.90
CA SER A 195 -7.43 4.78 -15.78
C SER A 195 -8.02 3.62 -14.98
N ASP A 196 -9.34 3.46 -15.01
CA ASP A 196 -9.99 2.36 -14.31
C ASP A 196 -9.62 1.02 -14.93
N VAL A 197 -9.53 0.94 -16.25
CA VAL A 197 -9.10 -0.29 -16.95
C VAL A 197 -7.68 -0.69 -16.55
N GLU A 198 -6.76 0.28 -16.45
CA GLU A 198 -5.39 0.04 -16.01
C GLU A 198 -5.35 -0.40 -14.54
N THR A 199 -6.11 0.27 -13.68
CA THR A 199 -6.25 -0.10 -12.26
C THR A 199 -6.73 -1.53 -12.11
N PHE A 200 -7.77 -1.92 -12.85
CA PHE A 200 -8.33 -3.27 -12.79
C PHE A 200 -7.34 -4.32 -13.30
N LYS A 201 -6.71 -4.09 -14.44
CA LYS A 201 -5.68 -5.00 -14.97
C LYS A 201 -4.55 -5.20 -13.98
N MET A 202 -4.03 -4.13 -13.37
CA MET A 202 -2.97 -4.21 -12.38
C MET A 202 -3.43 -4.93 -11.11
N PHE A 203 -4.61 -4.61 -10.60
CA PHE A 203 -5.17 -5.24 -9.41
C PHE A 203 -5.36 -6.75 -9.63
N PHE A 204 -6.10 -7.16 -10.66
CA PHE A 204 -6.39 -8.57 -10.92
C PHE A 204 -5.16 -9.39 -11.33
N SER A 205 -4.10 -8.76 -11.84
CA SER A 205 -2.83 -9.44 -12.12
C SER A 205 -1.97 -9.69 -10.88
N ARG A 206 -2.23 -8.97 -9.79
CA ARG A 206 -1.39 -8.99 -8.58
C ARG A 206 -2.10 -9.57 -7.35
N PHE A 207 -3.41 -9.67 -7.40
CA PHE A 207 -4.22 -10.18 -6.30
C PHE A 207 -5.00 -11.40 -6.77
N ASP A 208 -4.96 -12.44 -5.97
CA ASP A 208 -5.76 -13.65 -6.22
C ASP A 208 -7.21 -13.37 -5.78
N THR A 209 -8.06 -13.13 -6.76
CA THR A 209 -9.43 -12.63 -6.61
C THR A 209 -10.47 -13.62 -7.17
N VAL A 210 -10.28 -14.90 -6.89
CA VAL A 210 -11.28 -15.91 -7.27
C VAL A 210 -12.48 -15.82 -6.33
N ASP A 211 -13.70 -15.80 -6.90
CA ASP A 211 -14.98 -15.75 -6.18
C ASP A 211 -15.13 -14.50 -5.29
N CYS A 212 -14.72 -13.33 -5.77
CA CYS A 212 -14.90 -12.07 -5.06
C CYS A 212 -16.13 -11.27 -5.53
N ASN A 213 -16.68 -10.49 -4.61
CA ASN A 213 -17.72 -9.51 -4.86
C ASN A 213 -17.07 -8.12 -4.94
N VAL A 214 -17.24 -7.44 -6.04
CA VAL A 214 -16.60 -6.15 -6.32
C VAL A 214 -17.67 -5.08 -6.48
N SER A 215 -17.67 -4.11 -5.57
CA SER A 215 -18.50 -2.91 -5.67
C SER A 215 -17.75 -1.81 -6.42
N LEU A 216 -18.23 -1.45 -7.60
CA LEU A 216 -17.75 -0.30 -8.37
C LEU A 216 -18.35 0.97 -7.79
N VAL A 217 -17.52 1.76 -7.13
CA VAL A 217 -17.96 2.97 -6.41
C VAL A 217 -17.54 4.22 -7.15
N HIS A 218 -18.49 5.12 -7.37
CA HIS A 218 -18.21 6.44 -7.94
C HIS A 218 -18.95 7.55 -7.18
N ILE A 219 -18.28 8.68 -7.02
CA ILE A 219 -18.86 9.88 -6.39
C ILE A 219 -19.26 10.84 -7.50
N LYS A 220 -20.56 10.98 -7.70
CA LYS A 220 -21.13 11.84 -8.73
C LYS A 220 -20.96 13.32 -8.40
N GLY A 221 -20.24 14.04 -9.26
CA GLY A 221 -20.12 15.50 -9.20
C GLY A 221 -21.39 16.22 -9.68
N LYS A 222 -21.64 17.45 -9.18
CA LYS A 222 -22.85 18.25 -9.50
C LYS A 222 -23.10 18.50 -10.99
N ARG A 223 -22.05 18.48 -11.82
CA ARG A 223 -22.10 18.78 -13.26
C ARG A 223 -21.76 17.59 -14.15
N GLU A 224 -21.60 16.43 -13.57
CA GLU A 224 -21.19 15.24 -14.30
C GLU A 224 -22.38 14.67 -15.09
N LYS A 225 -22.19 14.50 -16.39
CA LYS A 225 -23.20 13.96 -17.30
C LYS A 225 -22.90 12.50 -17.64
N PHE A 226 -23.92 11.75 -17.96
CA PHE A 226 -23.82 10.35 -18.42
C PHE A 226 -23.10 9.41 -17.44
N VAL A 227 -23.16 9.71 -16.13
CA VAL A 227 -22.49 8.92 -15.09
C VAL A 227 -23.08 7.51 -15.00
N ILE A 228 -24.42 7.42 -15.06
CA ILE A 228 -25.13 6.13 -14.99
C ILE A 228 -24.75 5.25 -16.17
N GLU A 229 -24.77 5.77 -17.38
CA GLU A 229 -24.43 5.03 -18.59
C GLU A 229 -22.96 4.59 -18.59
N ARG A 230 -22.07 5.41 -18.04
CA ARG A 230 -20.63 5.13 -17.98
C ARG A 230 -20.31 4.04 -16.94
N ILE A 231 -20.88 4.11 -15.74
CA ILE A 231 -20.65 3.10 -14.71
C ILE A 231 -21.27 1.76 -15.11
N ASP A 232 -22.46 1.76 -15.69
CA ASP A 232 -23.13 0.57 -16.19
C ASP A 232 -22.32 -0.08 -17.35
N ALA A 233 -21.81 0.73 -18.28
CA ALA A 233 -20.94 0.23 -19.34
C ALA A 233 -19.65 -0.38 -18.79
N PHE A 234 -19.07 0.25 -17.78
CA PHE A 234 -17.87 -0.27 -17.12
C PHE A 234 -18.16 -1.55 -16.30
N CYS A 235 -19.30 -1.62 -15.63
CA CYS A 235 -19.74 -2.83 -14.94
C CYS A 235 -19.93 -4.02 -15.90
N ARG A 236 -20.55 -3.79 -17.07
CA ARG A 236 -20.66 -4.82 -18.11
C ARG A 236 -19.29 -5.27 -18.63
N TYR A 237 -18.37 -4.35 -18.85
CA TYR A 237 -17.00 -4.67 -19.22
C TYR A 237 -16.31 -5.56 -18.18
N CYS A 238 -16.39 -5.19 -16.90
CA CYS A 238 -15.79 -5.96 -15.81
C CYS A 238 -16.38 -7.38 -15.69
N ASN A 239 -17.71 -7.53 -15.80
CA ASN A 239 -18.37 -8.83 -15.79
C ASN A 239 -17.93 -9.74 -16.95
N ALA A 240 -17.62 -9.15 -18.12
CA ALA A 240 -17.14 -9.90 -19.28
C ALA A 240 -15.66 -10.29 -19.16
N GLU A 241 -14.82 -9.38 -18.65
CA GLU A 241 -13.37 -9.57 -18.55
C GLU A 241 -12.96 -10.45 -17.36
N TYR A 242 -13.72 -10.37 -16.26
CA TYR A 242 -13.42 -11.08 -15.00
C TYR A 242 -14.59 -11.98 -14.56
N PRO A 243 -14.89 -13.07 -15.30
CA PRO A 243 -16.10 -13.89 -15.09
C PRO A 243 -16.11 -14.67 -13.76
N TYR A 244 -15.00 -14.68 -13.03
CA TYR A 244 -14.90 -15.34 -11.72
C TYR A 244 -15.27 -14.42 -10.55
N CYS A 245 -15.62 -13.16 -10.84
CA CYS A 245 -16.05 -12.18 -9.84
C CYS A 245 -17.46 -11.70 -10.17
N THR A 246 -18.17 -11.23 -9.15
CA THR A 246 -19.44 -10.53 -9.35
C THR A 246 -19.22 -9.04 -9.19
N PHE A 247 -19.78 -8.24 -10.08
CA PHE A 247 -19.65 -6.78 -10.06
C PHE A 247 -21.01 -6.14 -9.85
N GLU A 248 -21.08 -5.21 -8.94
CA GLU A 248 -22.21 -4.30 -8.73
C GLU A 248 -21.73 -2.86 -8.76
N GLU A 249 -22.60 -1.95 -9.16
CA GLU A 249 -22.31 -0.53 -9.20
C GLU A 249 -22.95 0.22 -8.04
N ARG A 250 -22.26 1.24 -7.52
CA ARG A 250 -22.77 2.13 -6.50
C ARG A 250 -22.35 3.57 -6.77
N LEU A 251 -23.36 4.42 -7.01
CA LEU A 251 -23.20 5.87 -7.12
C LEU A 251 -23.51 6.54 -5.80
N PHE A 252 -22.65 7.48 -5.39
CA PHE A 252 -22.87 8.34 -4.24
C PHE A 252 -22.98 9.79 -4.69
N ASP A 253 -23.82 10.58 -4.01
CA ASP A 253 -23.83 12.03 -4.17
C ASP A 253 -22.71 12.67 -3.35
N GLU A 254 -22.04 13.67 -3.92
CA GLU A 254 -20.93 14.37 -3.27
C GLU A 254 -21.30 14.94 -1.88
N ASN A 255 -22.55 15.32 -1.68
CA ASN A 255 -23.00 15.95 -0.43
C ASN A 255 -23.29 14.93 0.68
N THR A 256 -23.70 13.70 0.35
CA THR A 256 -24.09 12.64 1.31
C THR A 256 -23.08 11.52 1.40
N PHE A 257 -22.04 11.56 0.56
CA PHE A 257 -21.06 10.49 0.42
C PHE A 257 -20.49 10.00 1.76
N LEU A 258 -20.14 10.92 2.65
CA LEU A 258 -19.47 10.58 3.92
C LEU A 258 -20.33 9.70 4.83
N ASP A 259 -21.61 10.07 4.97
CA ASP A 259 -22.53 9.37 5.85
C ASP A 259 -22.99 8.03 5.26
N GLU A 260 -23.09 7.97 3.94
CA GLU A 260 -23.58 6.78 3.23
C GLU A 260 -22.48 5.75 2.97
N PHE A 261 -21.24 6.18 2.72
CA PHE A 261 -20.17 5.29 2.30
C PHE A 261 -19.72 4.33 3.41
N ASP A 262 -19.48 4.85 4.62
CA ASP A 262 -19.10 4.01 5.76
C ASP A 262 -20.19 2.97 6.08
N LYS A 263 -21.45 3.39 6.04
CA LYS A 263 -22.59 2.49 6.21
C LYS A 263 -22.63 1.41 5.14
N TYR A 264 -22.42 1.81 3.87
CA TYR A 264 -22.38 0.88 2.73
C TYR A 264 -21.25 -0.15 2.86
N LEU A 265 -20.04 0.28 3.21
CA LEU A 265 -18.90 -0.62 3.39
C LEU A 265 -19.16 -1.65 4.49
N LYS A 266 -19.82 -1.24 5.58
CA LYS A 266 -20.21 -2.14 6.68
C LYS A 266 -21.30 -3.12 6.25
N GLU A 267 -22.34 -2.65 5.56
CA GLU A 267 -23.44 -3.48 5.04
C GLU A 267 -22.95 -4.54 4.05
N LYS A 268 -21.92 -4.20 3.24
CA LYS A 268 -21.31 -5.11 2.28
C LYS A 268 -20.19 -5.96 2.88
N GLU A 269 -19.89 -5.79 4.17
CA GLU A 269 -18.75 -6.45 4.82
C GLU A 269 -17.43 -6.28 4.04
N THR A 270 -17.24 -5.09 3.47
CA THR A 270 -16.07 -4.76 2.66
C THR A 270 -14.81 -4.79 3.51
N LYS A 271 -13.79 -5.50 3.05
CA LYS A 271 -12.51 -5.65 3.76
C LYS A 271 -11.34 -4.99 3.03
N LEU A 272 -11.54 -4.64 1.77
CA LEU A 272 -10.52 -4.02 0.94
C LEU A 272 -11.12 -2.90 0.08
N LEU A 273 -10.47 -1.75 0.11
CA LEU A 273 -10.75 -0.62 -0.77
C LEU A 273 -9.62 -0.46 -1.77
N VAL A 274 -9.93 -0.44 -3.05
CA VAL A 274 -8.96 -0.21 -4.12
C VAL A 274 -9.13 1.19 -4.67
N LEU A 275 -8.02 1.93 -4.75
CA LEU A 275 -7.96 3.32 -5.17
C LEU A 275 -6.96 3.49 -6.31
N PRO A 276 -7.36 3.99 -7.49
CA PRO A 276 -6.42 4.41 -8.51
C PRO A 276 -5.71 5.70 -8.08
N ASN A 277 -4.39 5.75 -8.13
CA ASN A 277 -3.61 6.96 -7.86
C ASN A 277 -3.18 7.62 -9.18
N LYS A 278 -3.92 8.60 -9.62
CA LYS A 278 -3.46 9.51 -10.68
C LYS A 278 -2.48 10.48 -10.04
N LYS A 279 -1.20 10.44 -10.46
CA LYS A 279 -0.14 11.33 -9.95
C LYS A 279 -0.68 12.71 -9.58
N ARG A 280 -0.62 13.06 -8.28
CA ARG A 280 -0.97 14.33 -7.62
C ARG A 280 -2.46 14.72 -7.45
N ASN A 281 -3.45 14.00 -7.95
CA ASN A 281 -4.82 14.55 -7.93
C ASN A 281 -5.85 13.81 -7.08
N ILE A 282 -5.73 12.51 -6.83
CA ILE A 282 -6.77 11.80 -6.06
C ILE A 282 -6.58 11.99 -4.57
N PHE A 283 -5.35 11.84 -4.08
CA PHE A 283 -5.09 12.12 -2.68
C PHE A 283 -5.40 13.60 -2.36
N MET A 284 -5.02 14.56 -3.18
CA MET A 284 -5.41 15.96 -2.99
C MET A 284 -6.92 16.22 -3.12
N ARG A 285 -7.66 15.42 -3.87
CA ARG A 285 -9.13 15.51 -3.96
C ARG A 285 -9.85 14.68 -2.89
N LEU A 286 -9.31 13.51 -2.55
CA LEU A 286 -9.77 12.67 -1.46
C LEU A 286 -9.24 13.14 -0.10
N PHE A 287 -8.09 13.81 -0.08
CA PHE A 287 -7.45 14.43 1.08
C PHE A 287 -7.70 15.93 1.20
N ASN A 288 -8.62 16.50 0.44
CA ASN A 288 -9.17 17.78 0.84
C ASN A 288 -9.66 17.60 2.30
N PRO A 289 -9.04 18.30 3.30
CA PRO A 289 -9.12 17.92 4.72
C PRO A 289 -10.55 17.80 5.27
N SER A 290 -11.53 18.26 4.54
CA SER A 290 -12.90 18.32 5.00
C SER A 290 -13.76 17.09 4.72
N ILE A 291 -13.45 16.24 3.72
CA ILE A 291 -14.41 15.23 3.28
C ILE A 291 -13.83 13.82 3.14
N ALA A 292 -12.80 13.62 2.34
CA ALA A 292 -12.29 12.30 2.06
C ALA A 292 -11.38 11.73 3.15
N HIS A 293 -10.71 12.62 3.86
CA HIS A 293 -9.81 12.30 4.96
C HIS A 293 -10.52 11.52 6.09
N LYS A 294 -11.79 11.82 6.37
CA LYS A 294 -12.51 11.16 7.47
C LYS A 294 -13.05 9.77 7.12
N VAL A 295 -13.43 9.53 5.87
CA VAL A 295 -14.11 8.29 5.48
C VAL A 295 -13.13 7.18 5.14
N PHE A 296 -12.08 7.48 4.38
CA PHE A 296 -11.14 6.44 3.96
C PHE A 296 -10.20 5.97 5.08
N PHE A 297 -10.04 6.75 6.16
CA PHE A 297 -9.07 6.46 7.21
C PHE A 297 -9.68 6.21 8.60
N HIS A 298 -10.98 6.39 8.77
CA HIS A 298 -11.70 5.97 9.97
C HIS A 298 -12.27 4.55 9.86
N THR A 299 -12.12 3.92 8.70
CA THR A 299 -12.58 2.56 8.51
C THR A 299 -11.45 1.58 8.83
N ASP A 300 -11.76 0.53 9.59
CA ASP A 300 -10.87 -0.62 9.80
C ASP A 300 -10.80 -1.48 8.53
N ILE A 301 -10.49 -0.86 7.39
CA ILE A 301 -10.45 -1.49 6.06
C ILE A 301 -9.08 -1.27 5.45
N ALA A 302 -8.46 -2.35 4.97
CA ALA A 302 -7.22 -2.26 4.21
C ALA A 302 -7.44 -1.55 2.87
N MET A 303 -6.42 -0.84 2.39
CA MET A 303 -6.48 -0.14 1.12
C MET A 303 -5.38 -0.62 0.18
N ILE A 304 -5.71 -0.72 -1.11
CA ILE A 304 -4.74 -0.86 -2.18
C ILE A 304 -4.74 0.41 -3.00
N VAL A 305 -3.59 1.04 -3.07
CA VAL A 305 -3.38 2.22 -3.92
C VAL A 305 -2.60 1.78 -5.16
N ILE A 306 -3.18 2.00 -6.33
CA ILE A 306 -2.60 1.58 -7.60
C ILE A 306 -2.15 2.81 -8.39
N PRO A 307 -0.85 2.97 -8.67
CA PRO A 307 -0.37 4.06 -9.51
C PRO A 307 -0.90 3.89 -10.95
N THR A 308 -1.44 4.95 -11.51
CA THR A 308 -1.91 4.99 -12.90
C THR A 308 -1.08 6.00 -13.69
N HIS A 309 -0.53 5.55 -14.83
CA HIS A 309 0.32 6.34 -15.71
C HIS A 309 -0.46 6.76 -16.95
N LEU A 310 -1.53 7.53 -16.79
CA LEU A 310 -2.12 8.18 -17.97
C LEU A 310 -1.18 9.30 -18.43
N ASN A 311 -0.50 9.07 -19.54
CA ASN A 311 0.15 10.16 -20.27
C ASN A 311 -0.94 11.16 -20.66
N GLU A 312 -0.79 12.40 -20.17
CA GLU A 312 -1.55 13.55 -20.67
C GLU A 312 -1.21 13.84 -22.14
#